data_509d2b57c1c3589693845a960cf24355
#
_entry.id   509d2b57c1c3589693845a960cf24355
#
_cell.length_a   1.000
_cell.length_b   1.000
_cell.length_c   1.000
_cell.angle_alpha   90.00
_cell.angle_beta   90.00
_cell.angle_gamma   90.00
#
_symmetry.space_group_name_H-M   'P 1'
#
loop_
_entity.id
_entity.type
_entity.pdbx_description
1 polymer ?
#
loop_
_entity_poly.entity_id
_entity_poly.type
_entity_poly.pdbx_seq_one_letter_code
_entity_poly.pdbx_strand_id
1 'polypeptide(L)'
;MAKKIILGELAKFLRSKNAGPFKLTLDVLFNSSQDYKRVKESGVINKGLISKLYKLKSQNDIFIINFDQAAAIKITFPRRIASGNVGDSDIYGAQQHVPLYEIEIPWD
;
A
#
# COMPACT_ATOMS: atom_id res chain seq x y z
N MET A 1 -11.17 14.93 20.39
CA MET A 1 -11.36 14.59 18.98
C MET A 1 -10.20 13.76 18.45
N ALA A 2 -10.52 12.75 17.65
CA ALA A 2 -9.49 11.91 17.08
C ALA A 2 -8.67 12.67 16.03
N LYS A 3 -7.35 12.61 16.16
CA LYS A 3 -6.46 13.16 15.16
C LYS A 3 -6.19 12.11 14.10
N LYS A 4 -5.95 12.56 12.88
CA LYS A 4 -5.60 11.69 11.77
C LYS A 4 -4.42 12.27 11.03
N ILE A 5 -3.59 11.39 10.48
CA ILE A 5 -2.45 11.79 9.66
C ILE A 5 -2.46 10.96 8.38
N ILE A 6 -2.06 11.55 7.29
CA ILE A 6 -2.02 10.85 6.00
C ILE A 6 -0.80 9.92 5.99
N LEU A 7 -1.00 8.68 5.50
CA LEU A 7 0.08 7.69 5.46
C LEU A 7 1.34 8.22 4.77
N GLY A 8 1.15 8.97 3.68
CA GLY A 8 2.28 9.53 2.94
C GLY A 8 3.17 10.45 3.75
N GLU A 9 2.64 11.08 4.79
CA GLU A 9 3.43 11.95 5.66
C GLU A 9 4.29 11.16 6.66
N LEU A 10 3.91 9.91 6.93
CA LEU A 10 4.65 9.03 7.83
C LEU A 10 5.70 8.20 7.12
N ALA A 11 5.55 8.04 5.81
CA ALA A 11 6.42 7.19 5.03
C ALA A 11 7.66 7.94 4.57
N LYS A 12 8.83 7.33 4.78
CA LYS A 12 10.08 7.79 4.18
C LYS A 12 10.03 7.54 2.68
N PHE A 13 9.56 6.37 2.28
CA PHE A 13 9.32 6.01 0.89
C PHE A 13 7.97 5.32 0.79
N LEU A 14 7.21 5.68 -0.23
CA LEU A 14 5.99 5.01 -0.60
C LEU A 14 6.00 4.90 -2.12
N ARG A 15 6.18 3.68 -2.61
CA ARG A 15 6.35 3.45 -4.04
C ARG A 15 5.63 2.20 -4.49
N SER A 16 5.38 2.12 -5.79
CA SER A 16 4.76 0.97 -6.41
C SER A 16 5.57 0.53 -7.61
N LYS A 17 5.50 -0.77 -7.90
CA LYS A 17 6.14 -1.33 -9.08
C LYS A 17 5.44 -2.61 -9.50
N ASN A 18 5.60 -2.99 -10.75
CA ASN A 18 5.08 -4.26 -11.24
C ASN A 18 5.88 -5.42 -10.65
N ALA A 19 5.15 -6.46 -10.21
CA ALA A 19 5.74 -7.72 -9.76
C ALA A 19 5.35 -8.80 -10.76
N GLY A 20 5.59 -8.51 -12.06
CA GLY A 20 5.12 -9.30 -13.19
C GLY A 20 4.00 -8.55 -13.90
N PRO A 21 3.51 -9.07 -15.04
CA PRO A 21 2.53 -8.34 -15.86
C PRO A 21 1.15 -8.20 -15.20
N PHE A 22 0.81 -9.09 -14.26
CA PHE A 22 -0.51 -9.12 -13.63
C PHE A 22 -0.48 -8.83 -12.13
N LYS A 23 0.65 -8.46 -11.58
CA LYS A 23 0.77 -8.18 -10.14
C LYS A 23 1.41 -6.83 -9.89
N LEU A 24 1.03 -6.21 -8.79
CA LEU A 24 1.58 -4.94 -8.33
C LEU A 24 2.06 -5.08 -6.90
N THR A 25 3.20 -4.49 -6.61
CA THR A 25 3.74 -4.44 -5.24
C THR A 25 3.83 -2.99 -4.79
N LEU A 26 3.32 -2.73 -3.59
CA LEU A 26 3.46 -1.45 -2.90
C LEU A 26 4.42 -1.62 -1.74
N ASP A 27 5.40 -0.73 -1.63
CA ASP A 27 6.37 -0.72 -0.54
C ASP A 27 6.18 0.55 0.28
N VAL A 28 5.94 0.40 1.58
CA VAL A 28 5.84 1.51 2.51
C VAL A 28 6.98 1.40 3.50
N LEU A 29 7.89 2.36 3.47
CA LEU A 29 9.03 2.42 4.39
C LEU A 29 8.83 3.61 5.31
N PHE A 30 8.84 3.39 6.63
CA PHE A 30 8.55 4.44 7.60
C PHE A 30 9.80 5.16 8.05
N ASN A 31 9.63 6.40 8.54
CA ASN A 31 10.74 7.20 9.04
C ASN A 31 11.30 6.67 10.35
N SER A 32 10.47 6.01 11.14
CA SER A 32 10.90 5.46 12.42
C SER A 32 10.17 4.16 12.72
N SER A 33 10.77 3.34 13.57
CA SER A 33 10.13 2.10 14.02
C SER A 33 8.89 2.39 14.86
N GLN A 34 8.83 3.53 15.54
CA GLN A 34 7.67 3.92 16.32
C GLN A 34 6.46 4.19 15.42
N ASP A 35 6.67 4.95 14.34
CA ASP A 35 5.61 5.23 13.38
C ASP A 35 5.12 3.94 12.73
N TYR A 36 6.06 3.09 12.34
CA TYR A 36 5.74 1.77 11.77
C TYR A 36 4.85 0.97 12.71
N LYS A 37 5.22 0.88 13.98
CA LYS A 37 4.45 0.13 14.98
C LYS A 37 3.04 0.68 15.16
N ARG A 38 2.91 2.00 15.22
CA ARG A 38 1.59 2.63 15.39
C ARG A 38 0.68 2.31 14.21
N VAL A 39 1.20 2.40 12.99
CA VAL A 39 0.40 2.08 11.80
C VAL A 39 0.04 0.60 11.79
N LYS A 40 1.01 -0.28 12.07
CA LYS A 40 0.78 -1.72 12.13
C LYS A 40 -0.30 -2.07 13.15
N GLU A 41 -0.21 -1.53 14.36
CA GLU A 41 -1.14 -1.83 15.45
C GLU A 41 -2.52 -1.21 15.24
N SER A 42 -2.61 -0.13 14.46
CA SER A 42 -3.89 0.49 14.15
C SER A 42 -4.80 -0.43 13.33
N GLY A 43 -4.21 -1.37 12.58
CA GLY A 43 -4.97 -2.27 11.73
C GLY A 43 -5.60 -1.61 10.52
N VAL A 44 -5.26 -0.36 10.23
CA VAL A 44 -5.84 0.37 9.10
C VAL A 44 -5.43 -0.24 7.77
N ILE A 45 -4.15 -0.65 7.64
CA ILE A 45 -3.68 -1.31 6.43
C ILE A 45 -4.03 -2.79 6.53
N ASN A 46 -5.10 -3.17 5.84
CA ASN A 46 -5.58 -4.54 5.84
C ASN A 46 -6.10 -4.90 4.45
N LYS A 47 -6.42 -6.18 4.26
CA LYS A 47 -6.88 -6.66 2.95
C LYS A 47 -8.17 -5.99 2.49
N GLY A 48 -9.07 -5.70 3.42
CA GLY A 48 -10.32 -5.02 3.11
C GLY A 48 -10.09 -3.62 2.56
N LEU A 49 -9.20 -2.86 3.19
CA LEU A 49 -8.84 -1.52 2.73
C LEU A 49 -8.23 -1.57 1.34
N ILE A 50 -7.26 -2.46 1.13
CA ILE A 50 -6.57 -2.58 -0.16
C ILE A 50 -7.55 -2.98 -1.26
N SER A 51 -8.43 -3.94 -0.97
CA SER A 51 -9.46 -4.36 -1.90
C SER A 51 -10.36 -3.20 -2.33
N LYS A 52 -10.74 -2.35 -1.38
CA LYS A 52 -11.59 -1.20 -1.65
C LYS A 52 -10.87 -0.12 -2.45
N LEU A 53 -9.63 0.21 -2.06
CA LEU A 53 -8.85 1.26 -2.72
C LEU A 53 -8.55 0.93 -4.19
N TYR A 54 -8.24 -0.33 -4.46
CA TYR A 54 -7.81 -0.77 -5.79
C TYR A 54 -8.89 -1.52 -6.54
N LYS A 55 -10.11 -1.54 -6.00
CA LYS A 55 -11.30 -2.14 -6.65
C LYS A 55 -11.09 -3.59 -7.03
N LEU A 56 -10.56 -4.37 -6.10
CA LEU A 56 -10.30 -5.78 -6.29
C LEU A 56 -11.54 -6.60 -5.95
N LYS A 57 -11.78 -7.67 -6.71
CA LYS A 57 -12.96 -8.51 -6.50
C LYS A 57 -12.82 -9.44 -5.31
N SER A 58 -11.59 -9.80 -4.94
CA SER A 58 -11.33 -10.75 -3.88
C SER A 58 -10.15 -10.30 -3.03
N GLN A 59 -10.18 -10.65 -1.75
CA GLN A 59 -9.07 -10.42 -0.84
C GLN A 59 -8.09 -11.59 -0.80
N ASN A 60 -8.42 -12.71 -1.47
CA ASN A 60 -7.64 -13.94 -1.36
C ASN A 60 -6.23 -13.83 -1.93
N ASP A 61 -6.04 -12.97 -2.91
CA ASP A 61 -4.75 -12.80 -3.59
C ASP A 61 -4.00 -11.56 -3.10
N ILE A 62 -4.44 -10.97 -1.99
CA ILE A 62 -3.77 -9.82 -1.39
C ILE A 62 -2.83 -10.33 -0.30
N PHE A 63 -1.56 -9.95 -0.36
CA PHE A 63 -0.55 -10.34 0.62
C PHE A 63 0.02 -9.10 1.26
N ILE A 64 -0.05 -9.04 2.59
CA ILE A 64 0.50 -7.92 3.37
C ILE A 64 1.56 -8.51 4.30
N ILE A 65 2.79 -8.05 4.14
CA ILE A 65 3.93 -8.54 4.93
C ILE A 65 4.51 -7.37 5.70
N ASN A 66 4.64 -7.55 7.01
CA ASN A 66 5.21 -6.55 7.90
C ASN A 66 6.66 -6.94 8.20
N PHE A 67 7.60 -6.05 7.85
CA PHE A 67 9.02 -6.25 8.11
C PHE A 67 9.43 -5.40 9.30
N ASP A 68 9.37 -5.96 10.50
CA ASP A 68 9.63 -5.20 11.74
C ASP A 68 11.02 -4.59 11.76
N GLN A 69 12.03 -5.33 11.31
CA GLN A 69 13.41 -4.86 11.35
C GLN A 69 13.68 -3.70 10.41
N ALA A 70 12.90 -3.64 9.32
CA ALA A 70 13.07 -2.58 8.31
C ALA A 70 12.09 -1.44 8.50
N ALA A 71 11.16 -1.53 9.46
CA ALA A 71 10.06 -0.59 9.63
C ALA A 71 9.33 -0.37 8.30
N ALA A 72 8.95 -1.49 7.65
CA ALA A 72 8.37 -1.47 6.32
C ALA A 72 7.18 -2.42 6.20
N ILE A 73 6.25 -2.07 5.33
CA ILE A 73 5.11 -2.92 4.98
C ILE A 73 5.12 -3.12 3.47
N LYS A 74 5.01 -4.37 3.05
CA LYS A 74 4.94 -4.74 1.64
C LYS A 74 3.56 -5.30 1.33
N ILE A 75 2.92 -4.75 0.28
CA ILE A 75 1.59 -5.17 -0.13
C ILE A 75 1.65 -5.62 -1.59
N THR A 76 1.19 -6.84 -1.86
CA THR A 76 1.17 -7.38 -3.21
C THR A 76 -0.24 -7.84 -3.55
N PHE A 77 -0.73 -7.49 -4.75
CA PHE A 77 -2.05 -7.89 -5.20
C PHE A 77 -2.10 -7.93 -6.74
N PRO A 78 -3.10 -8.62 -7.32
CA PRO A 78 -3.24 -8.69 -8.78
C PRO A 78 -3.64 -7.33 -9.36
N ARG A 79 -3.12 -7.00 -10.54
CA ARG A 79 -3.57 -5.85 -11.30
C ARG A 79 -4.80 -6.23 -12.13
N ARG A 80 -5.73 -5.28 -12.25
CA ARG A 80 -6.94 -5.49 -13.07
C ARG A 80 -6.62 -5.53 -14.57
N ILE A 81 -5.60 -4.76 -14.99
CA ILE A 81 -5.16 -4.69 -16.37
C ILE A 81 -3.69 -5.10 -16.38
N ALA A 82 -3.34 -6.03 -17.28
CA ALA A 82 -1.95 -6.48 -17.41
C ALA A 82 -1.07 -5.32 -17.84
N SER A 83 0.16 -5.29 -17.30
CA SER A 83 1.14 -4.28 -17.63
C SER A 83 1.41 -4.26 -19.14
N GLY A 84 1.28 -3.08 -19.74
CA GLY A 84 1.52 -2.89 -21.16
C GLY A 84 0.32 -3.18 -22.07
N ASN A 85 -0.81 -3.62 -21.52
CA ASN A 85 -2.01 -3.83 -22.31
C ASN A 85 -2.67 -2.51 -22.69
N VAL A 86 -3.52 -2.56 -23.70
CA VAL A 86 -4.32 -1.40 -24.09
C VAL A 86 -5.19 -1.00 -22.90
N GLY A 87 -5.14 0.28 -22.54
CA GLY A 87 -5.84 0.80 -21.39
C GLY A 87 -4.98 0.91 -20.15
N ASP A 88 -3.76 0.37 -20.16
CA ASP A 88 -2.82 0.53 -19.04
C ASP A 88 -2.00 1.80 -19.26
N SER A 89 -2.30 2.85 -18.50
CA SER A 89 -1.57 4.11 -18.55
C SER A 89 -0.31 4.12 -17.70
N ASP A 90 -0.07 3.05 -16.93
CA ASP A 90 1.05 2.96 -15.99
C ASP A 90 1.75 1.61 -16.15
N ILE A 91 2.55 1.49 -17.22
CA ILE A 91 3.20 0.24 -17.59
C ILE A 91 4.09 -0.31 -16.47
N TYR A 92 4.78 0.57 -15.75
CA TYR A 92 5.72 0.18 -14.70
C TYR A 92 5.11 0.08 -13.31
N GLY A 93 3.84 0.47 -13.17
CA GLY A 93 3.17 0.50 -11.87
C GLY A 93 3.68 1.58 -10.93
N ALA A 94 4.40 2.59 -11.46
CA ALA A 94 5.08 3.58 -10.62
C ALA A 94 4.14 4.62 -10.01
N GLN A 95 2.92 4.74 -10.52
CA GLN A 95 1.94 5.72 -10.04
C GLN A 95 0.83 5.10 -9.18
N GLN A 96 0.85 3.79 -8.98
CA GLN A 96 -0.24 3.09 -8.30
C GLN A 96 -0.22 3.25 -6.78
N HIS A 97 0.82 3.86 -6.22
CA HIS A 97 0.89 4.10 -4.77
C HIS A 97 0.02 5.28 -4.32
N VAL A 98 -0.45 6.13 -5.24
CA VAL A 98 -1.16 7.36 -4.88
C VAL A 98 -2.40 7.12 -4.02
N PRO A 99 -3.28 6.14 -4.32
CA PRO A 99 -4.41 5.90 -3.43
C PRO A 99 -4.00 5.53 -2.01
N LEU A 100 -2.93 4.74 -1.86
CA LEU A 100 -2.45 4.36 -0.53
C LEU A 100 -1.84 5.54 0.22
N TYR A 101 -1.16 6.45 -0.49
CA TYR A 101 -0.56 7.64 0.10
C TYR A 101 -1.58 8.48 0.87
N GLU A 102 -2.81 8.55 0.39
CA GLU A 102 -3.84 9.45 0.90
C GLU A 102 -4.68 8.87 2.04
N ILE A 103 -4.46 7.61 2.44
CA ILE A 103 -5.26 7.04 3.52
C ILE A 103 -4.95 7.72 4.85
N GLU A 104 -5.98 7.83 5.68
CA GLU A 104 -5.87 8.47 6.98
C GLU A 104 -5.58 7.43 8.06
N ILE A 105 -4.60 7.71 8.90
CA ILE A 105 -4.20 6.85 10.01
C ILE A 105 -4.61 7.54 11.30
N PRO A 106 -5.30 6.87 12.24
CA PRO A 106 -5.56 7.47 13.55
C PRO A 106 -4.26 7.81 14.25
N TRP A 107 -4.17 9.02 14.77
CA TRP A 107 -2.91 9.53 15.33
C TRP A 107 -3.11 10.28 16.64
N ASP A 108 -3.87 9.70 17.54
CA ASP A 108 -4.07 10.25 18.89
C ASP A 108 -2.95 9.90 19.84
#